data_f6756a3d885788dd71c614f564e5228a
#
_entry.id   f6756a3d885788dd71c614f564e5228a
#
_cell.length_a   1.000
_cell.length_b   1.000
_cell.length_c   1.000
_cell.angle_alpha   90.00
_cell.angle_beta   90.00
_cell.angle_gamma   90.00
#
_symmetry.space_group_name_H-M   'P 1'
#
loop_
_entity.id
_entity.type
_entity.pdbx_description
1 polymer ?
#
loop_
_entity_poly.entity_id
_entity_poly.type
_entity_poly.pdbx_seq_one_letter_code
_entity_poly.pdbx_strand_id
1 'polypeptide(L)'
;MKYMILVYGSQQDYDSMAGKAADDRPAWSAEDFAALGAFMESFTKDLAESGELVETRGLTAPVHARRIQLRNDVPVVTDGPYAESQEVLAGYWIVECDSFDRATEIAARHTQIPGPGHLRGRGVIDVRPIADSRAELDG
;
A
#
# COMPACT_ATOMS: atom_id res chain seq x y z
N MET A 1 -0.12 -1.72 -21.11
CA MET A 1 0.46 -2.64 -20.13
C MET A 1 -0.01 -2.31 -18.73
N LYS A 2 -0.16 -3.30 -17.88
CA LYS A 2 -0.61 -3.10 -16.50
C LYS A 2 0.57 -3.07 -15.54
N TYR A 3 0.44 -2.24 -14.53
CA TYR A 3 1.43 -2.08 -13.47
C TYR A 3 0.76 -2.13 -12.12
N MET A 4 1.44 -2.72 -11.15
CA MET A 4 1.00 -2.69 -9.77
C MET A 4 1.83 -1.67 -9.00
N ILE A 5 1.14 -0.78 -8.30
CA ILE A 5 1.72 0.18 -7.39
C ILE A 5 1.48 -0.37 -5.98
N LEU A 6 2.57 -0.71 -5.27
CA LEU A 6 2.50 -1.37 -3.97
C LEU A 6 2.78 -0.38 -2.87
N VAL A 7 1.86 -0.35 -1.89
CA VAL A 7 1.92 0.55 -0.74
C VAL A 7 2.13 -0.28 0.52
N TYR A 8 3.04 0.15 1.38
CA TYR A 8 3.44 -0.59 2.57
C TYR A 8 3.04 0.14 3.85
N GLY A 9 2.86 -0.63 4.92
CA GLY A 9 2.59 -0.11 6.23
C GLY A 9 2.92 -1.13 7.32
N SER A 10 3.16 -0.65 8.52
CA SER A 10 3.41 -1.49 9.69
C SER A 10 2.19 -1.55 10.60
N GLN A 11 2.18 -2.49 11.55
CA GLN A 11 1.13 -2.52 12.58
C GLN A 11 1.08 -1.20 13.33
N GLN A 12 2.23 -0.58 13.60
CA GLN A 12 2.29 0.73 14.27
C GLN A 12 1.59 1.83 13.47
N ASP A 13 1.69 1.80 12.14
CA ASP A 13 1.00 2.76 11.29
C ASP A 13 -0.52 2.59 11.38
N TYR A 14 -1.01 1.35 11.36
CA TYR A 14 -2.43 1.07 11.54
C TYR A 14 -2.93 1.46 12.93
N ASP A 15 -2.12 1.21 13.96
CA ASP A 15 -2.46 1.59 15.34
C ASP A 15 -2.62 3.10 15.48
N SER A 16 -1.73 3.87 14.86
CA SER A 16 -1.81 5.34 14.81
C SER A 16 -3.12 5.80 14.18
N MET A 17 -3.53 5.18 13.08
CA MET A 17 -4.80 5.47 12.42
C MET A 17 -6.00 5.05 13.28
N ALA A 18 -5.86 4.00 14.08
CA ALA A 18 -6.91 3.51 14.97
C ALA A 18 -7.01 4.29 16.29
N GLY A 19 -6.23 5.34 16.45
CA GLY A 19 -6.26 6.19 17.64
C GLY A 19 -5.32 5.77 18.75
N LYS A 20 -4.43 4.81 18.50
CA LYS A 20 -3.43 4.36 19.49
C LYS A 20 -2.16 5.18 19.34
N ALA A 21 -2.00 6.19 20.20
CA ALA A 21 -0.80 7.03 20.21
C ALA A 21 0.36 6.33 20.89
N ALA A 22 1.58 6.61 20.41
CA ALA A 22 2.83 6.28 21.06
C ALA A 22 3.68 7.54 21.15
N ASP A 23 4.76 7.53 21.95
CA ASP A 23 5.56 8.73 22.23
C ASP A 23 6.05 9.45 20.96
N ASP A 24 6.46 8.68 19.94
CA ASP A 24 6.98 9.19 18.67
C ASP A 24 5.96 9.10 17.53
N ARG A 25 4.75 8.60 17.81
CA ARG A 25 3.70 8.34 16.81
C ARG A 25 2.35 8.79 17.34
N PRO A 26 2.02 10.07 17.17
CA PRO A 26 0.71 10.56 17.59
C PRO A 26 -0.40 9.88 16.79
N ALA A 27 -1.57 9.76 17.42
CA ALA A 27 -2.75 9.29 16.73
C ALA A 27 -3.14 10.28 15.63
N TRP A 28 -3.79 9.77 14.58
CA TRP A 28 -4.32 10.62 13.52
C TRP A 28 -5.40 11.53 14.05
N SER A 29 -5.37 12.79 13.66
CA SER A 29 -6.39 13.77 13.96
C SER A 29 -7.55 13.72 12.96
N ALA A 30 -8.66 14.38 13.28
CA ALA A 30 -9.76 14.54 12.33
C ALA A 30 -9.31 15.26 11.06
N GLU A 31 -8.38 16.22 11.18
CA GLU A 31 -7.83 16.95 10.04
C GLU A 31 -6.99 16.03 9.16
N ASP A 32 -6.21 15.14 9.76
CA ASP A 32 -5.41 14.15 9.03
C ASP A 32 -6.30 13.24 8.18
N PHE A 33 -7.38 12.73 8.75
CA PHE A 33 -8.33 11.90 8.04
C PHE A 33 -9.05 12.64 6.92
N ALA A 34 -9.43 13.89 7.16
CA ALA A 34 -10.09 14.71 6.15
C ALA A 34 -9.17 14.97 4.96
N ALA A 35 -7.90 15.27 5.22
CA ALA A 35 -6.90 15.47 4.18
C ALA A 35 -6.64 14.19 3.39
N LEU A 36 -6.54 13.05 4.07
CA LEU A 36 -6.39 11.75 3.42
C LEU A 36 -7.57 11.46 2.50
N GLY A 37 -8.80 11.65 3.01
CA GLY A 37 -10.01 11.41 2.24
C GLY A 37 -10.08 12.27 0.97
N ALA A 38 -9.73 13.55 1.08
CA ALA A 38 -9.71 14.47 -0.06
C ALA A 38 -8.66 14.04 -1.09
N PHE A 39 -7.47 13.64 -0.64
CA PHE A 39 -6.41 13.15 -1.53
C PHE A 39 -6.86 11.88 -2.26
N MET A 40 -7.37 10.91 -1.54
CA MET A 40 -7.80 9.63 -2.12
C MET A 40 -8.94 9.80 -3.11
N GLU A 41 -9.89 10.66 -2.81
CA GLU A 41 -10.99 10.98 -3.72
C GLU A 41 -10.47 11.59 -5.03
N SER A 42 -9.59 12.59 -4.93
CA SER A 42 -8.99 13.25 -6.10
C SER A 42 -8.12 12.31 -6.91
N PHE A 43 -7.28 11.53 -6.25
CA PHE A 43 -6.39 10.56 -6.90
C PHE A 43 -7.19 9.49 -7.65
N THR A 44 -8.18 8.89 -6.99
CA THR A 44 -9.04 7.87 -7.58
C THR A 44 -9.84 8.42 -8.75
N LYS A 45 -10.41 9.60 -8.59
CA LYS A 45 -11.19 10.26 -9.62
C LYS A 45 -10.36 10.52 -10.88
N ASP A 46 -9.17 11.07 -10.71
CA ASP A 46 -8.29 11.38 -11.84
C ASP A 46 -7.91 10.12 -12.63
N LEU A 47 -7.60 9.04 -11.92
CA LEU A 47 -7.26 7.76 -12.55
C LEU A 47 -8.47 7.13 -13.24
N ALA A 48 -9.65 7.24 -12.66
CA ALA A 48 -10.88 6.74 -13.28
C ALA A 48 -11.22 7.52 -14.53
N GLU A 49 -11.13 8.85 -14.48
CA GLU A 49 -11.42 9.72 -15.62
C GLU A 49 -10.43 9.54 -16.77
N SER A 50 -9.16 9.30 -16.48
CA SER A 50 -8.14 9.03 -17.50
C SER A 50 -8.27 7.62 -18.10
N GLY A 51 -9.07 6.75 -17.50
CA GLY A 51 -9.21 5.37 -17.93
C GLY A 51 -8.07 4.46 -17.48
N GLU A 52 -7.16 4.96 -16.65
CA GLU A 52 -5.98 4.22 -16.22
C GLU A 52 -6.24 3.30 -15.02
N LEU A 53 -7.29 3.55 -14.23
CA LEU A 53 -7.60 2.75 -13.06
C LEU A 53 -8.20 1.39 -13.45
N VAL A 54 -7.54 0.30 -13.02
CA VAL A 54 -8.07 -1.06 -13.18
C VAL A 54 -8.67 -1.54 -11.86
N GLU A 55 -7.91 -1.46 -10.78
CA GLU A 55 -8.33 -1.96 -9.48
C GLU A 55 -7.50 -1.30 -8.38
N THR A 56 -8.10 -1.18 -7.20
CA THR A 56 -7.39 -0.80 -5.98
C THR A 56 -8.00 -1.52 -4.80
N ARG A 57 -7.16 -1.93 -3.85
CA ARG A 57 -7.57 -2.59 -2.61
C ARG A 57 -6.68 -2.15 -1.47
N GLY A 58 -7.30 -1.92 -0.31
CA GLY A 58 -6.59 -1.81 0.95
C GLY A 58 -6.62 -3.14 1.69
N LEU A 59 -5.58 -3.43 2.46
CA LEU A 59 -5.50 -4.63 3.29
C LEU A 59 -5.70 -4.24 4.75
N THR A 60 -6.24 -5.18 5.53
CA THR A 60 -6.38 -5.00 6.98
C THR A 60 -5.01 -5.01 7.67
N ALA A 61 -4.99 -4.60 8.95
CA ALA A 61 -3.75 -4.53 9.71
C ALA A 61 -3.00 -5.88 9.76
N PRO A 62 -1.67 -5.85 9.80
CA PRO A 62 -0.84 -7.07 9.81
C PRO A 62 -1.16 -8.06 10.92
N VAL A 63 -1.69 -7.60 12.05
CA VAL A 63 -2.10 -8.46 13.16
C VAL A 63 -3.16 -9.48 12.75
N HIS A 64 -3.92 -9.20 11.68
CA HIS A 64 -4.93 -10.10 11.14
C HIS A 64 -4.42 -11.06 10.08
N ALA A 65 -3.12 -10.98 9.76
CA ALA A 65 -2.52 -11.86 8.77
C ALA A 65 -2.27 -13.25 9.33
N ARG A 66 -2.26 -14.23 8.43
CA ARG A 66 -1.82 -15.59 8.72
C ARG A 66 -0.69 -15.94 7.78
N ARG A 67 0.31 -16.61 8.33
CA ARG A 67 1.42 -17.17 7.55
C ARG A 67 1.31 -18.68 7.55
N ILE A 68 1.48 -19.28 6.40
CA ILE A 68 1.48 -20.73 6.24
C ILE A 68 2.84 -21.13 5.70
N GLN A 69 3.54 -22.02 6.40
CA GLN A 69 4.86 -22.52 6.01
C GLN A 69 4.87 -24.05 6.04
N LEU A 70 5.54 -24.65 5.07
CA LEU A 70 5.82 -26.08 5.13
C LEU A 70 6.98 -26.34 6.08
N ARG A 71 6.76 -27.20 7.07
CA ARG A 71 7.80 -27.70 7.96
C ARG A 71 7.70 -29.22 7.98
N ASN A 72 8.76 -29.89 7.54
CA ASN A 72 8.76 -31.36 7.41
C ASN A 72 7.53 -31.86 6.62
N ASP A 73 7.25 -31.18 5.49
CA ASP A 73 6.13 -31.49 4.58
C ASP A 73 4.73 -31.27 5.20
N VAL A 74 4.65 -30.59 6.35
CA VAL A 74 3.37 -30.28 7.01
C VAL A 74 3.15 -28.77 6.99
N PRO A 75 1.97 -28.29 6.53
CA PRO A 75 1.63 -26.87 6.63
C PRO A 75 1.48 -26.44 8.09
N VAL A 76 2.20 -25.39 8.47
CA VAL A 76 2.10 -24.77 9.80
C VAL A 76 1.56 -23.36 9.64
N VAL A 77 0.52 -23.04 10.41
CA VAL A 77 -0.14 -21.73 10.38
C VAL A 77 0.28 -20.90 11.59
N THR A 78 0.70 -19.65 11.32
CA THR A 78 1.03 -18.67 12.35
C THR A 78 0.15 -17.44 12.19
N ASP A 79 -0.53 -17.03 13.28
CA ASP A 79 -1.32 -15.80 13.28
C ASP A 79 -0.44 -14.60 13.64
N GLY A 80 -0.64 -13.46 12.95
CA GLY A 80 0.04 -12.22 13.24
C GLY A 80 1.58 -12.34 13.24
N PRO A 81 2.21 -12.87 12.17
CA PRO A 81 3.62 -13.27 12.20
C PRO A 81 4.62 -12.11 12.16
N TYR A 82 4.14 -10.87 12.02
CA TYR A 82 5.00 -9.71 11.78
C TYR A 82 5.28 -8.93 13.06
N ALA A 83 6.51 -8.42 13.20
CA ALA A 83 6.83 -7.45 14.24
C ALA A 83 6.04 -6.16 14.03
N GLU A 84 5.74 -5.42 15.11
CA GLU A 84 4.95 -4.20 15.07
C GLU A 84 5.53 -3.12 14.13
N SER A 85 6.85 -3.06 14.01
CA SER A 85 7.56 -2.10 13.19
C SER A 85 7.83 -2.59 11.76
N GLN A 86 7.52 -3.86 11.45
CA GLN A 86 7.78 -4.43 10.13
C GLN A 86 6.78 -3.88 9.11
N GLU A 87 7.29 -3.30 8.03
CA GLU A 87 6.47 -2.85 6.92
C GLU A 87 6.12 -4.04 6.03
N VAL A 88 4.84 -4.17 5.74
CA VAL A 88 4.30 -5.21 4.87
C VAL A 88 3.33 -4.56 3.89
N LEU A 89 2.90 -5.30 2.89
CA LEU A 89 1.94 -4.78 1.92
C LEU A 89 0.66 -4.32 2.64
N ALA A 90 0.30 -3.06 2.46
CA ALA A 90 -0.89 -2.45 3.05
C ALA A 90 -2.00 -2.23 2.03
N GLY A 91 -1.65 -2.16 0.77
CA GLY A 91 -2.61 -1.95 -0.30
C GLY A 91 -1.91 -1.84 -1.64
N TYR A 92 -2.71 -1.77 -2.70
CA TYR A 92 -2.16 -1.65 -4.04
C TYR A 92 -3.13 -0.94 -4.98
N TRP A 93 -2.57 -0.43 -6.06
CA TRP A 93 -3.29 0.09 -7.21
C TRP A 93 -2.83 -0.70 -8.44
N ILE A 94 -3.75 -1.10 -9.27
CA ILE A 94 -3.41 -1.63 -10.59
C ILE A 94 -3.83 -0.58 -11.60
N VAL A 95 -2.90 -0.14 -12.42
CA VAL A 95 -3.14 0.84 -13.48
C VAL A 95 -2.77 0.24 -14.82
N GLU A 96 -3.49 0.63 -15.86
CA GLU A 96 -3.15 0.33 -17.24
C GLU A 96 -2.81 1.62 -17.94
N CYS A 97 -1.58 1.73 -18.44
CA CYS A 97 -1.09 2.96 -19.04
C CYS A 97 -0.03 2.67 -20.10
N ASP A 98 0.36 3.72 -20.81
CA ASP A 98 1.18 3.60 -22.02
C ASP A 98 2.63 3.20 -21.74
N SER A 99 3.14 3.50 -20.55
CA SER A 99 4.56 3.29 -20.27
C SER A 99 4.85 3.10 -18.79
N PHE A 100 6.00 2.53 -18.50
CA PHE A 100 6.51 2.44 -17.13
C PHE A 100 6.73 3.83 -16.52
N ASP A 101 7.18 4.78 -17.36
CA ASP A 101 7.36 6.16 -16.91
C ASP A 101 6.03 6.77 -16.45
N ARG A 102 4.94 6.51 -17.17
CA ARG A 102 3.62 6.97 -16.75
C ARG A 102 3.19 6.33 -15.42
N ALA A 103 3.38 5.03 -15.26
CA ALA A 103 3.09 4.36 -13.99
C ALA A 103 3.92 4.96 -12.85
N THR A 104 5.17 5.29 -13.12
CA THR A 104 6.07 5.95 -12.15
C THR A 104 5.57 7.33 -11.76
N GLU A 105 5.08 8.12 -12.70
CA GLU A 105 4.46 9.43 -12.41
C GLU A 105 3.26 9.29 -11.47
N ILE A 106 2.41 8.32 -11.75
CA ILE A 106 1.24 8.03 -10.91
C ILE A 106 1.67 7.66 -9.49
N ALA A 107 2.65 6.77 -9.36
CA ALA A 107 3.18 6.36 -8.07
C ALA A 107 3.84 7.53 -7.32
N ALA A 108 4.60 8.37 -8.03
CA ALA A 108 5.23 9.55 -7.45
C ALA A 108 4.19 10.50 -6.86
N ARG A 109 3.06 10.69 -7.52
CA ARG A 109 1.96 11.49 -6.98
C ARG A 109 1.43 10.89 -5.68
N HIS A 110 1.32 9.57 -5.60
CA HIS A 110 0.83 8.89 -4.40
C HIS A 110 1.78 9.08 -3.20
N THR A 111 3.06 9.34 -3.42
CA THR A 111 4.00 9.65 -2.33
C THR A 111 3.66 10.95 -1.59
N GLN A 112 2.82 11.79 -2.19
CA GLN A 112 2.35 13.04 -1.58
C GLN A 112 1.12 12.84 -0.68
N ILE A 113 0.76 11.59 -0.42
CA ILE A 113 -0.37 11.26 0.44
C ILE A 113 -0.23 11.96 1.80
N PRO A 114 -1.25 12.69 2.27
CA PRO A 114 -1.16 13.41 3.52
C PRO A 114 -1.30 12.47 4.72
N GLY A 115 -0.73 12.90 5.84
CA GLY A 115 -0.79 12.20 7.11
C GLY A 115 -0.04 12.98 8.17
N PRO A 116 0.02 12.44 9.40
CA PRO A 116 0.82 13.04 10.46
C PRO A 116 2.26 13.26 10.03
N GLY A 117 2.89 14.30 10.57
CA GLY A 117 4.25 14.71 10.16
C GLY A 117 5.31 13.62 10.26
N HIS A 118 5.14 12.68 11.19
CA HIS A 118 6.09 11.57 11.35
C HIS A 118 6.08 10.57 10.17
N LEU A 119 5.05 10.59 9.33
CA LEU A 119 4.96 9.74 8.13
C LEU A 119 5.49 10.41 6.88
N ARG A 120 5.69 11.73 6.91
CA ARG A 120 6.17 12.45 5.73
C ARG A 120 7.59 12.04 5.37
N GLY A 121 7.79 11.73 4.08
CA GLY A 121 9.10 11.36 3.56
C GLY A 121 9.56 9.96 3.93
N ARG A 122 8.74 9.16 4.59
CA ARG A 122 9.05 7.78 4.95
C ARG A 122 8.38 6.76 4.04
N GLY A 123 7.45 7.21 3.22
CA GLY A 123 6.71 6.31 2.34
C GLY A 123 7.59 5.77 1.23
N VAL A 124 7.69 4.45 1.15
CA VAL A 124 8.27 3.75 0.00
C VAL A 124 7.12 3.18 -0.80
N ILE A 125 7.16 3.39 -2.11
CA ILE A 125 6.18 2.86 -3.04
C ILE A 125 6.95 2.13 -4.13
N ASP A 126 6.58 0.91 -4.40
CA ASP A 126 7.16 0.13 -5.49
C ASP A 126 6.20 0.06 -6.66
N VAL A 127 6.74 0.06 -7.86
CA VAL A 127 5.99 -0.13 -9.10
C VAL A 127 6.54 -1.35 -9.80
N ARG A 128 5.67 -2.30 -10.10
CA ARG A 128 6.06 -3.53 -10.78
C ARG A 128 5.18 -3.77 -12.00
N PRO A 129 5.78 -4.04 -13.16
CA PRO A 129 5.01 -4.48 -14.32
C PRO A 129 4.31 -5.80 -14.03
N ILE A 130 3.05 -5.91 -14.44
CA ILE A 130 2.32 -7.16 -14.33
C ILE A 130 2.55 -7.97 -15.61
N ALA A 131 2.98 -9.22 -15.44
CA ALA A 131 3.22 -10.11 -16.57
C ALA A 131 1.89 -10.57 -17.17
N ASP A 132 1.74 -10.43 -18.49
CA ASP A 132 0.56 -10.90 -19.23
C ASP A 132 0.81 -12.29 -19.86
N SER A 133 2.05 -12.76 -19.84
CA SER A 133 2.42 -14.04 -20.45
C SER A 133 3.54 -14.74 -19.68
N ARG A 134 3.71 -16.02 -19.94
CA ARG A 134 4.81 -16.81 -19.38
C ARG A 134 6.18 -16.24 -19.76
N ALA A 135 6.32 -15.77 -20.99
CA ALA A 135 7.57 -15.20 -21.48
C ALA A 135 7.99 -13.97 -20.67
N GLU A 136 7.05 -13.15 -20.25
CA GLU A 136 7.32 -11.97 -19.42
C GLU A 136 7.77 -12.35 -18.01
N LEU A 137 7.31 -13.49 -17.48
CA LEU A 137 7.76 -14.00 -16.18
C LEU A 137 9.20 -14.53 -16.26
N ASP A 138 9.57 -15.09 -17.40
CA ASP A 138 10.89 -15.71 -17.61
C ASP A 138 11.97 -14.67 -17.98
N GLY A 139 11.56 -13.49 -18.37
CA GLY A 139 12.42 -12.39 -18.75
C GLY A 139 12.53 -11.33 -17.70
#